data_134e995a2311b54a66c480947a840a04
#
_entry.id   134e995a2311b54a66c480947a840a04
#
_cell.length_a   1.000
_cell.length_b   1.000
_cell.length_c   1.000
_cell.angle_alpha   90.00
_cell.angle_beta   90.00
_cell.angle_gamma   90.00
#
_symmetry.space_group_name_H-M   'P 1'
#
loop_
_entity.id
_entity.type
_entity.pdbx_description
1 polymer ?
#
loop_
_entity_poly.entity_id
_entity_poly.type
_entity_poly.pdbx_seq_one_letter_code
_entity_poly.pdbx_strand_id
1 'polypeptide(L)'
;MNPWRQFQSDASGTRHTGYLLVGEAPGYKSWERRRRFTGPAGLLIRRALSQLTHPRYRDLEDLFYMTDVVKCHPASGSKLISNRSPQRREVQACLGYLCREIKILQPTVIVTFGKVAAEAVRQVSRSSRDHVTNARSYKVISFPHPSPRNQLTIRKHYASTKAFEEALANTFCDLIALLEPRSPHA
;
A
#
# COMPACT_ATOMS: atom_id res chain seq x y z
N MET A 1 -17.13 -17.53 -12.40
CA MET A 1 -16.86 -16.99 -11.05
C MET A 1 -16.09 -15.69 -11.21
N ASN A 2 -16.51 -14.62 -10.53
CA ASN A 2 -15.82 -13.34 -10.58
C ASN A 2 -14.54 -13.44 -9.73
N PRO A 3 -13.33 -13.47 -10.30
CA PRO A 3 -12.08 -13.61 -9.55
C PRO A 3 -11.83 -12.46 -8.56
N TRP A 4 -12.60 -11.39 -8.66
CA TRP A 4 -12.56 -10.19 -7.84
C TRP A 4 -13.10 -10.37 -6.43
N ARG A 5 -14.19 -11.14 -6.27
CA ARG A 5 -14.78 -11.39 -4.96
C ARG A 5 -13.83 -12.14 -4.03
N GLN A 6 -13.03 -13.06 -4.58
CA GLN A 6 -12.05 -13.81 -3.78
C GLN A 6 -10.88 -12.92 -3.32
N PHE A 7 -10.38 -12.02 -4.18
CA PHE A 7 -9.27 -11.14 -3.80
C PHE A 7 -9.69 -10.02 -2.84
N GLN A 8 -10.97 -9.65 -2.82
CA GLN A 8 -11.54 -8.69 -1.86
C GLN A 8 -11.88 -9.32 -0.50
N SER A 9 -12.26 -10.61 -0.46
CA SER A 9 -12.52 -11.31 0.81
C SER A 9 -11.23 -11.64 1.57
N ASP A 10 -10.12 -11.79 0.85
CA ASP A 10 -8.78 -11.96 1.41
C ASP A 10 -8.09 -10.61 1.69
N ALA A 11 -8.86 -9.57 1.94
CA ALA A 11 -8.35 -8.27 2.38
C ALA A 11 -7.51 -8.49 3.63
N SER A 12 -6.23 -8.67 3.39
CA SER A 12 -5.26 -9.12 4.35
C SER A 12 -4.78 -7.96 5.19
N GLY A 13 -4.71 -8.15 6.47
CA GLY A 13 -4.10 -7.23 7.38
C GLY A 13 -5.04 -6.72 8.46
N THR A 14 -4.43 -6.11 9.45
CA THR A 14 -5.12 -5.59 10.61
C THR A 14 -5.84 -4.27 10.31
N ARG A 15 -6.99 -4.07 10.91
CA ARG A 15 -7.70 -2.78 10.95
C ARG A 15 -7.40 -1.98 12.22
N HIS A 16 -6.79 -2.62 13.21
CA HIS A 16 -6.64 -2.05 14.55
C HIS A 16 -5.67 -0.90 14.62
N THR A 17 -4.68 -0.85 13.73
CA THR A 17 -3.68 0.22 13.70
C THR A 17 -4.20 1.53 13.09
N GLY A 18 -5.25 1.45 12.26
CA GLY A 18 -5.71 2.59 11.47
C GLY A 18 -4.75 2.96 10.32
N TYR A 19 -3.83 2.07 9.93
CA TYR A 19 -2.88 2.31 8.86
C TYR A 19 -3.27 1.56 7.59
N LEU A 20 -3.33 2.28 6.48
CA LEU A 20 -3.65 1.76 5.16
C LEU A 20 -2.43 1.81 4.25
N LEU A 21 -2.07 0.69 3.64
CA LEU A 21 -1.00 0.60 2.65
C LEU A 21 -1.61 0.38 1.26
N VAL A 22 -1.28 1.25 0.31
CA VAL A 22 -1.88 1.26 -1.03
C VAL A 22 -0.82 1.03 -2.08
N GLY A 23 -0.96 -0.06 -2.84
CA GLY A 23 -0.20 -0.36 -4.04
C GLY A 23 -0.90 0.11 -5.32
N GLU A 24 -0.23 -0.05 -6.45
CA GLU A 24 -0.76 0.28 -7.77
C GLU A 24 -1.77 -0.76 -8.26
N ALA A 25 -1.34 -2.01 -8.30
CA ALA A 25 -2.12 -3.19 -8.71
C ALA A 25 -1.39 -4.45 -8.25
N PRO A 26 -2.10 -5.58 -8.04
CA PRO A 26 -1.44 -6.82 -7.69
C PRO A 26 -0.56 -7.30 -8.85
N GLY A 27 0.72 -7.52 -8.57
CA GLY A 27 1.61 -8.21 -9.50
C GLY A 27 1.26 -9.70 -9.60
N TYR A 28 1.72 -10.38 -10.66
CA TYR A 28 1.42 -11.80 -10.90
C TYR A 28 1.65 -12.67 -9.66
N LYS A 29 2.78 -12.53 -8.97
CA LYS A 29 3.07 -13.32 -7.76
C LYS A 29 2.11 -13.08 -6.61
N SER A 30 1.64 -11.86 -6.44
CA SER A 30 0.64 -11.51 -5.43
C SER A 30 -0.73 -12.08 -5.80
N TRP A 31 -1.09 -12.01 -7.08
CA TRP A 31 -2.32 -12.56 -7.62
C TRP A 31 -2.34 -14.10 -7.53
N GLU A 32 -1.24 -14.76 -7.94
CA GLU A 32 -1.08 -16.21 -7.89
C GLU A 32 -1.21 -16.75 -6.44
N ARG A 33 -0.53 -16.09 -5.50
CA ARG A 33 -0.50 -16.48 -4.08
C ARG A 33 -1.70 -15.99 -3.28
N ARG A 34 -2.60 -15.23 -3.89
CA ARG A 34 -3.72 -14.57 -3.20
C ARG A 34 -3.30 -13.78 -1.96
N ARG A 35 -2.06 -13.30 -1.96
CA ARG A 35 -1.48 -12.52 -0.86
C ARG A 35 -0.82 -11.26 -1.40
N ARG A 36 -1.17 -10.10 -0.81
CA ARG A 36 -0.65 -8.81 -1.26
C ARG A 36 0.84 -8.66 -0.96
N PHE A 37 1.51 -7.90 -1.80
CA PHE A 37 2.92 -7.55 -1.62
C PHE A 37 3.85 -8.76 -1.44
N THR A 38 3.66 -9.81 -2.24
CA THR A 38 4.51 -11.02 -2.25
C THR A 38 5.41 -11.14 -3.49
N GLY A 39 5.31 -10.20 -4.43
CA GLY A 39 6.25 -10.04 -5.53
C GLY A 39 7.54 -9.31 -5.11
N PRO A 40 8.52 -9.12 -6.02
CA PRO A 40 9.82 -8.50 -5.69
C PRO A 40 9.70 -7.14 -4.99
N ALA A 41 8.77 -6.28 -5.41
CA ALA A 41 8.49 -5.01 -4.75
C ALA A 41 8.02 -5.19 -3.30
N GLY A 42 7.07 -6.09 -3.10
CA GLY A 42 6.53 -6.37 -1.77
C GLY A 42 7.54 -7.01 -0.84
N LEU A 43 8.41 -7.89 -1.35
CA LEU A 43 9.49 -8.49 -0.56
C LEU A 43 10.47 -7.43 -0.03
N LEU A 44 10.75 -6.38 -0.80
CA LEU A 44 11.58 -5.27 -0.33
C LEU A 44 10.89 -4.53 0.83
N ILE A 45 9.59 -4.26 0.71
CA ILE A 45 8.83 -3.60 1.77
C ILE A 45 8.78 -4.45 3.05
N ARG A 46 8.56 -5.76 2.90
CA ARG A 46 8.55 -6.71 4.03
C ARG A 46 9.91 -6.80 4.73
N ARG A 47 11.00 -6.81 3.94
CA ARG A 47 12.36 -6.76 4.50
C ARG A 47 12.60 -5.52 5.34
N ALA A 48 12.17 -4.35 4.86
CA ALA A 48 12.30 -3.11 5.63
C ALA A 48 11.61 -3.21 7.00
N LEU A 49 10.41 -3.81 7.06
CA LEU A 49 9.72 -4.02 8.34
C LEU A 49 10.43 -5.07 9.21
N SER A 50 10.89 -6.18 8.63
CA SER A 50 11.54 -7.27 9.38
C SER A 50 12.86 -6.85 10.04
N GLN A 51 13.53 -5.80 9.54
CA GLN A 51 14.73 -5.23 10.17
C GLN A 51 14.47 -4.65 11.57
N LEU A 52 13.23 -4.29 11.87
CA LEU A 52 12.86 -3.69 13.15
C LEU A 52 12.78 -4.71 14.28
N THR A 53 12.73 -6.02 13.97
CA THR A 53 12.65 -7.13 14.95
C THR A 53 11.59 -6.94 16.04
N HIS A 54 10.50 -6.25 15.71
CA HIS A 54 9.45 -5.91 16.67
C HIS A 54 8.58 -7.13 17.04
N PRO A 55 8.27 -7.42 18.32
CA PRO A 55 7.59 -8.64 18.72
C PRO A 55 6.16 -8.78 18.20
N ARG A 56 5.44 -7.65 18.03
CA ARG A 56 4.02 -7.61 17.60
C ARG A 56 3.85 -7.34 16.12
N TYR A 57 4.75 -6.60 15.48
CA TYR A 57 4.65 -6.17 14.09
C TYR A 57 5.75 -6.86 13.26
N ARG A 58 5.55 -8.15 12.99
CA ARG A 58 6.54 -9.01 12.31
C ARG A 58 6.39 -9.00 10.80
N ASP A 59 5.16 -8.77 10.31
CA ASP A 59 4.86 -8.71 8.90
C ASP A 59 3.91 -7.54 8.57
N LEU A 60 3.76 -7.21 7.30
CA LEU A 60 2.91 -6.10 6.84
C LEU A 60 1.45 -6.27 7.26
N GLU A 61 0.97 -7.51 7.33
CA GLU A 61 -0.38 -7.85 7.79
C GLU A 61 -0.63 -7.47 9.25
N ASP A 62 0.41 -7.41 10.07
CA ASP A 62 0.30 -7.02 11.48
C ASP A 62 0.19 -5.50 11.64
N LEU A 63 0.78 -4.74 10.71
CA LEU A 63 0.88 -3.27 10.83
C LEU A 63 -0.12 -2.54 9.93
N PHE A 64 -0.50 -3.10 8.78
CA PHE A 64 -1.31 -2.42 7.78
C PHE A 64 -2.54 -3.22 7.36
N TYR A 65 -3.63 -2.51 7.11
CA TYR A 65 -4.59 -2.98 6.12
C TYR A 65 -4.03 -2.67 4.74
N MET A 66 -4.01 -3.65 3.86
CA MET A 66 -3.36 -3.53 2.55
C MET A 66 -4.36 -3.59 1.40
N THR A 67 -4.22 -2.70 0.45
CA THR A 67 -5.00 -2.69 -0.79
C THR A 67 -4.18 -2.24 -1.99
N ASP A 68 -4.78 -2.36 -3.17
CA ASP A 68 -4.26 -1.81 -4.41
C ASP A 68 -5.31 -0.89 -5.04
N VAL A 69 -4.88 0.11 -5.81
CA VAL A 69 -5.78 0.98 -6.58
C VAL A 69 -6.60 0.14 -7.55
N VAL A 70 -5.93 -0.64 -8.39
CA VAL A 70 -6.58 -1.59 -9.30
C VAL A 70 -6.66 -2.94 -8.61
N LYS A 71 -7.86 -3.51 -8.56
CA LYS A 71 -8.12 -4.73 -7.80
C LYS A 71 -7.72 -6.02 -8.52
N CYS A 72 -7.37 -5.95 -9.82
CA CYS A 72 -6.93 -7.07 -10.63
C CYS A 72 -5.46 -7.00 -11.03
N HIS A 73 -4.93 -8.17 -11.34
CA HIS A 73 -3.63 -8.26 -11.98
C HIS A 73 -3.69 -7.76 -13.43
N PRO A 74 -3.00 -6.64 -13.76
CA PRO A 74 -2.94 -6.15 -15.13
C PRO A 74 -1.92 -6.96 -15.94
N ALA A 75 -2.38 -8.02 -16.60
CA ALA A 75 -1.57 -8.84 -17.47
C ALA A 75 -1.29 -8.15 -18.82
N SER A 76 -0.20 -8.54 -19.49
CA SER A 76 0.15 -8.09 -20.84
C SER A 76 -0.22 -9.16 -21.85
N GLY A 77 -1.25 -8.90 -22.67
CA GLY A 77 -1.75 -9.84 -23.67
C GLY A 77 -2.19 -11.18 -23.07
N SER A 78 -1.87 -12.27 -23.72
CA SER A 78 -2.17 -13.64 -23.26
C SER A 78 -1.21 -14.15 -22.15
N LYS A 79 -0.15 -13.40 -21.84
CA LYS A 79 0.87 -13.81 -20.85
C LYS A 79 0.47 -13.35 -19.46
N LEU A 80 -0.27 -14.17 -18.72
CA LEU A 80 -0.69 -13.90 -17.34
C LEU A 80 0.48 -13.63 -16.39
N ILE A 81 1.64 -14.22 -16.66
CA ILE A 81 2.86 -14.06 -15.83
C ILE A 81 3.54 -12.69 -15.97
N SER A 82 3.11 -11.87 -16.95
CA SER A 82 3.70 -10.54 -17.17
C SER A 82 2.98 -9.48 -16.34
N ASN A 83 3.73 -8.49 -15.86
CA ASN A 83 3.17 -7.32 -15.20
C ASN A 83 3.27 -6.12 -16.13
N ARG A 84 2.20 -5.37 -16.28
CA ARG A 84 2.20 -4.02 -16.85
C ARG A 84 1.61 -3.02 -15.86
N SER A 85 1.86 -1.76 -16.07
CA SER A 85 1.13 -0.73 -15.32
C SER A 85 -0.34 -0.71 -15.72
N PRO A 86 -1.25 -0.44 -14.78
CA PRO A 86 -2.67 -0.34 -15.09
C PRO A 86 -2.94 0.82 -16.04
N GLN A 87 -3.91 0.62 -16.91
CA GLN A 87 -4.39 1.66 -17.82
C GLN A 87 -5.29 2.64 -17.03
N ARG A 88 -5.38 3.88 -17.53
CA ARG A 88 -6.22 4.92 -16.91
C ARG A 88 -7.66 4.47 -16.70
N ARG A 89 -8.26 3.75 -17.67
CA ARG A 89 -9.62 3.20 -17.56
C ARG A 89 -9.76 2.18 -16.43
N GLU A 90 -8.74 1.37 -16.18
CA GLU A 90 -8.73 0.38 -15.07
C GLU A 90 -8.65 1.07 -13.71
N VAL A 91 -7.82 2.10 -13.62
CA VAL A 91 -7.73 2.95 -12.42
C VAL A 91 -9.09 3.59 -12.15
N GLN A 92 -9.69 4.25 -13.14
CA GLN A 92 -11.00 4.92 -12.97
C GLN A 92 -12.11 3.96 -12.56
N ALA A 93 -12.16 2.78 -13.16
CA ALA A 93 -13.14 1.74 -12.81
C ALA A 93 -13.00 1.24 -11.35
N CYS A 94 -11.79 1.34 -10.78
CA CYS A 94 -11.50 0.84 -9.44
C CYS A 94 -11.52 1.93 -8.34
N LEU A 95 -11.52 3.21 -8.69
CA LEU A 95 -11.48 4.30 -7.70
C LEU A 95 -12.62 4.26 -6.69
N GLY A 96 -13.82 3.88 -7.12
CA GLY A 96 -14.99 3.74 -6.23
C GLY A 96 -14.76 2.71 -5.12
N TYR A 97 -14.02 1.63 -5.39
CA TYR A 97 -13.65 0.63 -4.37
C TYR A 97 -12.66 1.22 -3.37
N LEU A 98 -11.60 1.90 -3.84
CA LEU A 98 -10.63 2.55 -2.96
C LEU A 98 -11.30 3.61 -2.07
N CYS A 99 -12.21 4.42 -2.65
CA CYS A 99 -12.99 5.41 -1.90
C CYS A 99 -13.80 4.74 -0.78
N ARG A 100 -14.47 3.63 -1.08
CA ARG A 100 -15.26 2.87 -0.11
C ARG A 100 -14.39 2.27 1.00
N GLU A 101 -13.24 1.70 0.65
CA GLU A 101 -12.27 1.17 1.62
C GLU A 101 -11.81 2.26 2.59
N ILE A 102 -11.40 3.42 2.08
CA ILE A 102 -10.97 4.56 2.91
C ILE A 102 -12.10 5.04 3.82
N LYS A 103 -13.34 5.12 3.31
CA LYS A 103 -14.52 5.51 4.11
C LYS A 103 -14.85 4.53 5.23
N ILE A 104 -14.72 3.22 4.98
CA ILE A 104 -15.02 2.18 5.98
C ILE A 104 -13.90 2.09 7.01
N LEU A 105 -12.64 2.14 6.57
CA LEU A 105 -11.48 1.97 7.44
C LEU A 105 -11.17 3.22 8.26
N GLN A 106 -11.52 4.40 7.75
CA GLN A 106 -11.18 5.69 8.35
C GLN A 106 -9.72 5.76 8.82
N PRO A 107 -8.76 5.50 7.92
CA PRO A 107 -7.36 5.41 8.32
C PRO A 107 -6.86 6.74 8.88
N THR A 108 -5.90 6.68 9.80
CA THR A 108 -5.16 7.84 10.30
C THR A 108 -3.94 8.14 9.42
N VAL A 109 -3.35 7.09 8.84
CA VAL A 109 -2.22 7.18 7.93
C VAL A 109 -2.47 6.30 6.70
N ILE A 110 -2.15 6.85 5.53
CA ILE A 110 -2.12 6.11 4.27
C ILE A 110 -0.69 6.14 3.73
N VAL A 111 -0.09 4.96 3.56
CA VAL A 111 1.21 4.79 2.89
C VAL A 111 0.97 4.36 1.45
N THR A 112 1.52 5.08 0.47
CA THR A 112 1.34 4.77 -0.95
C THR A 112 2.66 4.40 -1.61
N PHE A 113 2.62 3.42 -2.52
CA PHE A 113 3.75 3.01 -3.33
C PHE A 113 3.51 3.28 -4.81
N GLY A 114 4.28 4.23 -5.35
CA GLY A 114 4.23 4.62 -6.75
C GLY A 114 3.26 5.76 -7.05
N LYS A 115 3.47 6.36 -8.23
CA LYS A 115 2.72 7.54 -8.67
C LYS A 115 1.22 7.28 -8.82
N VAL A 116 0.84 6.10 -9.32
CA VAL A 116 -0.57 5.73 -9.52
C VAL A 116 -1.31 5.65 -8.18
N ALA A 117 -0.69 5.04 -7.16
CA ALA A 117 -1.28 4.94 -5.83
C ALA A 117 -1.43 6.32 -5.17
N ALA A 118 -0.38 7.14 -5.21
CA ALA A 118 -0.41 8.48 -4.65
C ALA A 118 -1.46 9.38 -5.32
N GLU A 119 -1.57 9.31 -6.65
CA GLU A 119 -2.58 10.08 -7.40
C GLU A 119 -4.00 9.63 -7.10
N ALA A 120 -4.24 8.32 -7.06
CA ALA A 120 -5.56 7.76 -6.75
C ALA A 120 -6.03 8.18 -5.36
N VAL A 121 -5.18 8.08 -4.33
CA VAL A 121 -5.49 8.54 -2.97
C VAL A 121 -5.78 10.03 -2.96
N ARG A 122 -4.99 10.85 -3.66
CA ARG A 122 -5.23 12.30 -3.78
C ARG A 122 -6.57 12.61 -4.45
N GLN A 123 -6.93 11.88 -5.49
CA GLN A 123 -8.20 12.06 -6.19
C GLN A 123 -9.39 11.71 -5.28
N VAL A 124 -9.31 10.60 -4.55
CA VAL A 124 -10.33 10.20 -3.57
C VAL A 124 -10.47 11.25 -2.46
N SER A 125 -9.35 11.79 -1.96
CA SER A 125 -9.34 12.83 -0.92
C SER A 125 -10.06 14.11 -1.36
N ARG A 126 -9.89 14.53 -2.60
CA ARG A 126 -10.57 15.71 -3.16
C ARG A 126 -12.08 15.47 -3.27
N SER A 127 -12.48 14.36 -3.89
CA SER A 127 -13.91 14.02 -4.06
C SER A 127 -14.63 13.85 -2.73
N SER A 128 -13.94 13.45 -1.67
CA SER A 128 -14.52 13.28 -0.33
C SER A 128 -14.73 14.60 0.40
N ARG A 129 -13.93 15.63 0.12
CA ARG A 129 -14.08 16.97 0.72
C ARG A 129 -15.32 17.68 0.21
N ASP A 130 -15.72 17.42 -1.04
CA ASP A 130 -16.89 18.07 -1.67
C ASP A 130 -18.23 17.52 -1.17
N HIS A 131 -18.25 16.37 -0.48
CA HIS A 131 -19.48 15.64 -0.14
C HIS A 131 -19.64 15.23 1.33
N VAL A 132 -18.65 15.43 2.22
CA VAL A 132 -18.78 14.97 3.62
C VAL A 132 -18.12 15.94 4.60
N THR A 133 -18.94 16.56 5.43
CA THR A 133 -18.52 17.46 6.52
C THR A 133 -17.76 16.78 7.67
N ASN A 134 -17.66 15.44 7.71
CA ASN A 134 -17.07 14.65 8.79
C ASN A 134 -15.98 13.67 8.35
N ALA A 135 -15.32 13.85 7.19
CA ALA A 135 -14.19 13.00 6.81
C ALA A 135 -12.99 13.31 7.73
N ARG A 136 -12.57 12.34 8.54
CA ARG A 136 -11.31 12.44 9.28
C ARG A 136 -10.17 12.71 8.30
N SER A 137 -9.33 13.69 8.61
CA SER A 137 -8.11 13.91 7.85
C SER A 137 -7.12 12.79 8.15
N TYR A 138 -6.50 12.25 7.13
CA TYR A 138 -5.42 11.28 7.25
C TYR A 138 -4.11 11.84 6.72
N LYS A 139 -3.00 11.41 7.29
CA LYS A 139 -1.66 11.72 6.77
C LYS A 139 -1.35 10.78 5.60
N VAL A 140 -0.84 11.31 4.49
CA VAL A 140 -0.36 10.52 3.35
C VAL A 140 1.16 10.54 3.30
N ILE A 141 1.77 9.36 3.28
CA ILE A 141 3.21 9.15 3.10
C ILE A 141 3.39 8.42 1.78
N SER A 142 4.15 9.00 0.86
CA SER A 142 4.29 8.45 -0.49
C SER A 142 5.74 8.05 -0.78
N PHE A 143 5.92 6.83 -1.27
CA PHE A 143 7.20 6.30 -1.71
C PHE A 143 7.19 6.00 -3.22
N PRO A 144 8.34 6.03 -3.90
CA PRO A 144 8.49 5.46 -5.23
C PRO A 144 8.08 3.99 -5.23
N HIS A 145 7.60 3.49 -6.37
CA HIS A 145 7.26 2.07 -6.48
C HIS A 145 8.54 1.22 -6.35
N PRO A 146 8.61 0.26 -5.41
CA PRO A 146 9.84 -0.49 -5.07
C PRO A 146 10.16 -1.62 -6.05
N SER A 147 9.64 -1.56 -7.27
CA SER A 147 9.93 -2.54 -8.32
C SER A 147 11.38 -2.45 -8.78
N PRO A 148 12.04 -3.58 -9.09
CA PRO A 148 13.34 -3.59 -9.74
C PRO A 148 13.40 -2.77 -11.03
N ARG A 149 12.27 -2.61 -11.74
CA ARG A 149 12.17 -1.77 -12.96
C ARG A 149 12.21 -0.27 -12.67
N ASN A 150 12.00 0.15 -11.42
CA ASN A 150 11.92 1.56 -11.01
C ASN A 150 13.20 2.07 -10.32
N GLN A 151 14.32 1.38 -10.49
CA GLN A 151 15.58 1.70 -9.82
C GLN A 151 16.08 3.12 -10.12
N LEU A 152 15.87 3.60 -11.34
CA LEU A 152 16.26 4.98 -11.70
C LEU A 152 15.50 6.02 -10.87
N THR A 153 14.20 5.83 -10.66
CA THR A 153 13.40 6.72 -9.81
C THR A 153 13.81 6.62 -8.34
N ILE A 154 14.06 5.41 -7.86
CA ILE A 154 14.54 5.21 -6.48
C ILE A 154 15.86 5.96 -6.28
N ARG A 155 16.83 5.84 -7.19
CA ARG A 155 18.12 6.51 -7.09
C ARG A 155 18.05 8.04 -7.19
N LYS A 156 17.00 8.58 -7.82
CA LYS A 156 16.77 10.05 -7.85
C LYS A 156 16.39 10.62 -6.48
N HIS A 157 15.73 9.80 -5.63
CA HIS A 157 15.23 10.24 -4.33
C HIS A 157 16.04 9.70 -3.15
N TYR A 158 16.69 8.56 -3.36
CA TYR A 158 17.43 7.83 -2.31
C TYR A 158 18.74 7.32 -2.91
N ALA A 159 19.86 7.76 -2.55
CA ALA A 159 21.17 7.43 -3.12
C ALA A 159 21.36 5.95 -3.57
N SER A 160 20.64 4.99 -2.95
CA SER A 160 20.68 3.57 -3.28
C SER A 160 19.36 2.87 -2.91
N THR A 161 19.21 1.61 -3.35
CA THR A 161 18.09 0.75 -2.90
C THR A 161 18.18 0.47 -1.40
N LYS A 162 19.40 0.37 -0.83
CA LYS A 162 19.60 0.22 0.60
C LYS A 162 19.12 1.45 1.37
N ALA A 163 19.49 2.65 0.95
CA ALA A 163 19.00 3.89 1.55
C ALA A 163 17.47 4.03 1.46
N PHE A 164 16.87 3.56 0.37
CA PHE A 164 15.41 3.48 0.24
C PHE A 164 14.79 2.50 1.24
N GLU A 165 15.38 1.32 1.42
CA GLU A 165 14.94 0.31 2.38
C GLU A 165 15.07 0.82 3.83
N GLU A 166 16.15 1.51 4.15
CA GLU A 166 16.35 2.18 5.44
C GLU A 166 15.31 3.28 5.69
N ALA A 167 14.98 4.09 4.69
CA ALA A 167 13.93 5.11 4.80
C ALA A 167 12.55 4.49 5.06
N LEU A 168 12.25 3.33 4.45
CA LEU A 168 11.04 2.56 4.75
C LEU A 168 11.05 2.04 6.19
N ALA A 169 12.16 1.45 6.63
CA ALA A 169 12.30 0.93 8.00
C ALA A 169 12.10 2.04 9.04
N ASN A 170 12.73 3.20 8.84
CA ASN A 170 12.56 4.37 9.71
C ASN A 170 11.10 4.82 9.77
N THR A 171 10.43 4.91 8.60
CA THR A 171 9.00 5.26 8.58
C THR A 171 8.14 4.24 9.34
N PHE A 172 8.42 2.96 9.20
CA PHE A 172 7.68 1.93 9.93
C PHE A 172 7.96 1.97 11.43
N CYS A 173 9.19 2.26 11.83
CA CYS A 173 9.56 2.50 13.22
C CYS A 173 8.74 3.66 13.81
N ASP A 174 8.68 4.78 13.12
CA ASP A 174 7.88 5.94 13.54
C ASP A 174 6.38 5.61 13.67
N LEU A 175 5.84 4.85 12.71
CA LEU A 175 4.44 4.42 12.75
C LEU A 175 4.15 3.48 13.92
N ILE A 176 5.06 2.56 14.21
CA ILE A 176 4.95 1.65 15.36
C ILE A 176 5.02 2.44 16.68
N ALA A 177 5.95 3.39 16.78
CA ALA A 177 6.06 4.24 17.98
C ALA A 177 4.80 5.06 18.27
N LEU A 178 4.03 5.42 17.24
CA LEU A 178 2.73 6.10 17.41
C LEU A 178 1.62 5.18 17.94
N LEU A 179 1.76 3.86 17.81
CA LEU A 179 0.80 2.87 18.30
C LEU A 179 1.08 2.42 19.73
N GLU A 180 2.29 2.63 20.19
CA GLU A 180 2.66 2.26 21.56
C GLU A 180 2.19 3.32 22.56
N PRO A 181 1.63 2.92 23.70
CA PRO A 181 1.29 3.87 24.75
C PRO A 181 2.58 4.57 25.20
N ARG A 182 2.54 5.89 25.22
CA ARG A 182 3.63 6.66 25.85
C ARG A 182 3.75 6.19 27.29
N SER A 183 4.90 5.65 27.66
CA SER A 183 5.16 5.32 29.06
C SER A 183 4.93 6.56 29.91
N PRO A 184 4.12 6.51 30.98
CA PRO A 184 3.82 7.69 31.81
C PRO A 184 5.03 8.21 32.62
N HIS A 185 6.22 7.65 32.40
CA HIS A 185 7.46 8.00 33.10
C HIS A 185 8.61 8.13 32.09
N ALA A 186 8.82 9.32 31.57
CA ALA A 186 10.09 9.82 31.08
C ALA A 186 10.22 11.29 31.46
#